data_53b82ff0169d3eedfbc7d606e984e0c1
#
_entry.id   53b82ff0169d3eedfbc7d606e984e0c1
#
_cell.length_a   1.000
_cell.length_b   1.000
_cell.length_c   1.000
_cell.angle_alpha   90.00
_cell.angle_beta   90.00
_cell.angle_gamma   90.00
#
_symmetry.space_group_name_H-M   'P 1'
#
loop_
_entity.id
_entity.type
_entity.pdbx_description
1 polymer ?
#
loop_
_entity_poly.entity_id
_entity_poly.type
_entity_poly.pdbx_seq_one_letter_code
_entity_poly.pdbx_strand_id
1 'polypeptide(L)'
;MALGLKQREKEGSKPLPTRHFSKMQEDSVAKAIGGKRTPNSGATTWVKSDVLSDKFAIECKTKTTSSESISIKKEWFTKQKQEAMFMGKPYSAVVFNFGPDEENHYIIDEYLFLEL
;
A
#
# COMPACT_ATOMS: atom_id res chain seq x y z
N MET A 1 -23.67 -12.59 2.02
CA MET A 1 -24.34 -11.93 3.11
C MET A 1 -23.42 -11.65 4.26
N ALA A 2 -23.56 -10.46 4.81
CA ALA A 2 -22.76 -10.08 5.97
C ALA A 2 -22.97 -10.99 7.16
N LEU A 3 -24.13 -11.62 7.23
CA LEU A 3 -24.45 -12.50 8.34
C LEU A 3 -23.49 -13.66 8.49
N GLY A 4 -23.09 -14.26 7.38
CA GLY A 4 -22.18 -15.41 7.45
C GLY A 4 -20.83 -15.04 8.03
N LEU A 5 -20.30 -13.89 7.63
CA LEU A 5 -19.03 -13.42 8.15
C LEU A 5 -19.12 -13.11 9.64
N LYS A 6 -20.20 -12.44 10.05
CA LYS A 6 -20.36 -12.09 11.45
C LYS A 6 -20.49 -13.33 12.33
N GLN A 7 -21.17 -14.33 11.81
CA GLN A 7 -21.31 -15.56 12.59
C GLN A 7 -19.98 -16.25 12.79
N ARG A 8 -19.15 -16.29 11.75
CA ARG A 8 -17.83 -16.89 11.90
C ARG A 8 -17.00 -16.18 12.94
N GLU A 9 -17.06 -14.86 12.95
CA GLU A 9 -16.33 -14.10 13.96
C GLU A 9 -16.85 -14.41 15.36
N LYS A 10 -18.17 -14.49 15.51
CA LYS A 10 -18.76 -14.81 16.79
C LYS A 10 -18.42 -16.21 17.28
N GLU A 11 -18.17 -17.09 16.34
CA GLU A 11 -17.82 -18.47 16.70
C GLU A 11 -16.35 -18.63 17.05
N GLY A 12 -15.66 -17.53 17.29
CA GLY A 12 -14.31 -17.59 17.77
C GLY A 12 -13.25 -17.44 16.70
N SER A 13 -13.63 -17.07 15.47
CA SER A 13 -12.63 -16.79 14.45
C SER A 13 -11.79 -15.62 14.90
N LYS A 14 -10.48 -15.74 14.76
CA LYS A 14 -9.59 -14.65 15.07
C LYS A 14 -9.64 -13.60 13.97
N PRO A 15 -9.50 -12.31 14.32
CA PRO A 15 -9.38 -11.28 13.30
C PRO A 15 -8.21 -11.60 12.38
N LEU A 16 -8.35 -11.26 11.11
CA LEU A 16 -7.27 -11.43 10.16
C LEU A 16 -6.12 -10.50 10.54
N PRO A 17 -4.87 -10.96 10.39
CA PRO A 17 -3.73 -10.12 10.74
C PRO A 17 -3.61 -8.93 9.80
N THR A 18 -3.02 -7.85 10.30
CA THR A 18 -2.77 -6.65 9.53
C THR A 18 -2.09 -6.96 8.20
N ARG A 19 -1.17 -7.91 8.23
CA ARG A 19 -0.42 -8.30 7.04
C ARG A 19 -1.32 -8.80 5.91
N HIS A 20 -2.44 -9.45 6.26
CA HIS A 20 -3.39 -9.92 5.26
C HIS A 20 -3.92 -8.75 4.41
N PHE A 21 -4.31 -7.67 5.09
CA PHE A 21 -4.86 -6.50 4.39
C PHE A 21 -3.80 -5.76 3.61
N SER A 22 -2.59 -5.68 4.15
CA SER A 22 -1.47 -5.07 3.45
C SER A 22 -1.16 -5.82 2.17
N LYS A 23 -1.16 -7.15 2.24
CA LYS A 23 -0.89 -7.97 1.07
C LYS A 23 -1.96 -7.79 0.01
N MET A 24 -3.23 -7.74 0.42
CA MET A 24 -4.32 -7.52 -0.52
C MET A 24 -4.15 -6.20 -1.27
N GLN A 25 -3.81 -5.13 -0.54
CA GLN A 25 -3.60 -3.84 -1.16
C GLN A 25 -2.40 -3.86 -2.09
N GLU A 26 -1.29 -4.45 -1.64
CA GLU A 26 -0.08 -4.52 -2.45
C GLU A 26 -0.30 -5.28 -3.74
N ASP A 27 -1.02 -6.40 -3.68
CA ASP A 27 -1.35 -7.18 -4.87
C ASP A 27 -2.22 -6.37 -5.82
N SER A 28 -3.19 -5.64 -5.29
CA SER A 28 -4.09 -4.80 -6.08
C SER A 28 -3.31 -3.69 -6.78
N VAL A 29 -2.41 -3.02 -6.06
CA VAL A 29 -1.60 -1.94 -6.61
C VAL A 29 -0.66 -2.50 -7.69
N ALA A 30 0.02 -3.61 -7.40
CA ALA A 30 0.93 -4.20 -8.36
C ALA A 30 0.22 -4.52 -9.67
N LYS A 31 -0.98 -5.09 -9.57
CA LYS A 31 -1.77 -5.42 -10.74
C LYS A 31 -2.18 -4.17 -11.51
N ALA A 32 -2.60 -3.14 -10.79
CA ALA A 32 -3.09 -1.92 -11.43
C ALA A 32 -2.02 -1.18 -12.21
N ILE A 33 -0.78 -1.16 -11.71
CA ILE A 33 0.29 -0.38 -12.35
C ILE A 33 1.22 -1.25 -13.20
N GLY A 34 0.97 -2.53 -13.28
CA GLY A 34 1.86 -3.43 -14.02
C GLY A 34 3.19 -3.63 -13.33
N GLY A 35 3.18 -3.60 -12.01
CA GLY A 35 4.38 -3.77 -11.21
C GLY A 35 4.39 -5.10 -10.48
N LYS A 36 5.30 -5.20 -9.52
CA LYS A 36 5.44 -6.40 -8.70
C LYS A 36 5.52 -6.02 -7.23
N ARG A 37 4.86 -6.83 -6.40
CA ARG A 37 4.99 -6.70 -4.97
C ARG A 37 6.39 -7.14 -4.56
N THR A 38 7.01 -6.38 -3.66
CA THR A 38 8.33 -6.72 -3.15
C THR A 38 8.18 -7.88 -2.18
N PRO A 39 8.81 -9.02 -2.46
CA PRO A 39 8.70 -10.16 -1.56
C PRO A 39 9.51 -9.94 -0.31
N ASN A 40 8.94 -10.27 0.86
CA ASN A 40 9.66 -10.33 2.11
C ASN A 40 10.45 -9.06 2.41
N SER A 41 9.82 -7.92 2.26
CA SER A 41 10.51 -6.64 2.43
C SER A 41 11.21 -6.51 3.77
N GLY A 42 10.74 -7.21 4.79
CA GLY A 42 11.39 -7.20 6.09
C GLY A 42 12.69 -7.98 6.15
N ALA A 43 12.96 -8.82 5.16
CA ALA A 43 14.16 -9.67 5.16
C ALA A 43 15.35 -9.03 4.46
N THR A 44 15.13 -7.94 3.73
CA THR A 44 16.20 -7.23 3.03
C THR A 44 16.24 -5.80 3.53
N THR A 45 17.46 -5.30 3.67
CA THR A 45 17.64 -3.96 4.23
C THR A 45 17.50 -2.86 3.21
N TRP A 46 17.63 -3.17 1.93
CA TRP A 46 17.62 -2.13 0.91
C TRP A 46 16.36 -2.11 0.05
N VAL A 47 15.59 -3.18 0.01
CA VAL A 47 14.34 -3.19 -0.78
C VAL A 47 13.21 -3.00 0.19
N LYS A 48 12.77 -1.76 0.35
CA LYS A 48 11.78 -1.41 1.37
C LYS A 48 10.45 -0.93 0.81
N SER A 49 10.42 -0.59 -0.47
CA SER A 49 9.16 -0.22 -1.11
C SER A 49 8.28 -1.45 -1.24
N ASP A 50 6.99 -1.25 -1.08
CA ASP A 50 6.04 -2.37 -1.09
C ASP A 50 5.77 -2.89 -2.49
N VAL A 51 5.74 -2.01 -3.47
CA VAL A 51 5.49 -2.37 -4.88
C VAL A 51 6.46 -1.60 -5.75
N LEU A 52 7.00 -2.29 -6.75
CA LEU A 52 7.90 -1.68 -7.72
C LEU A 52 7.35 -1.87 -9.12
N SER A 53 7.38 -0.82 -9.92
CA SER A 53 7.14 -0.91 -11.34
C SER A 53 8.39 -0.44 -12.07
N ASP A 54 8.29 -0.35 -13.39
CA ASP A 54 9.40 0.12 -14.21
C ASP A 54 9.89 1.50 -13.74
N LYS A 55 8.96 2.40 -13.42
CA LYS A 55 9.30 3.77 -13.09
C LYS A 55 9.00 4.19 -11.67
N PHE A 56 8.26 3.39 -10.91
CA PHE A 56 7.80 3.78 -9.58
C PHE A 56 8.29 2.88 -8.47
N ALA A 57 8.60 3.49 -7.34
CA ALA A 57 8.71 2.81 -6.05
C ALA A 57 7.54 3.29 -5.21
N ILE A 58 6.74 2.37 -4.71
CA ILE A 58 5.46 2.69 -4.09
C ILE A 58 5.36 2.14 -2.67
N GLU A 59 4.89 2.99 -1.78
CA GLU A 59 4.57 2.61 -0.41
C GLU A 59 3.06 2.49 -0.28
N CYS A 60 2.60 1.38 0.30
CA CYS A 60 1.17 1.11 0.46
C CYS A 60 0.75 1.27 1.91
N LYS A 61 -0.35 1.96 2.13
CA LYS A 61 -0.93 2.18 3.45
C LYS A 61 -2.40 1.80 3.40
N THR A 62 -2.80 0.92 4.31
CA THR A 62 -4.19 0.49 4.38
C THR A 62 -4.65 0.44 5.83
N LYS A 63 -5.96 0.38 6.00
CA LYS A 63 -6.56 0.18 7.31
C LYS A 63 -7.21 -1.18 7.36
N THR A 64 -7.26 -1.76 8.54
CA THR A 64 -7.84 -3.08 8.72
C THR A 64 -9.36 -3.05 8.85
N THR A 65 -9.92 -1.86 9.09
CA THR A 65 -11.36 -1.64 9.13
C THR A 65 -11.67 -0.36 8.39
N SER A 66 -12.90 -0.25 7.89
CA SER A 66 -13.35 0.95 7.20
C SER A 66 -13.23 2.17 8.11
N SER A 67 -12.80 3.28 7.53
CA SER A 67 -12.59 4.53 8.24
C SER A 67 -13.03 5.69 7.36
N GLU A 68 -13.42 6.79 8.00
CA GLU A 68 -13.80 8.01 7.29
C GLU A 68 -12.62 8.92 7.03
N SER A 69 -11.47 8.61 7.62
CA SER A 69 -10.30 9.47 7.49
C SER A 69 -9.04 8.67 7.62
N ILE A 70 -7.95 9.23 7.11
CA ILE A 70 -6.63 8.66 7.26
C ILE A 70 -5.63 9.81 7.44
N SER A 71 -4.69 9.62 8.37
CA SER A 71 -3.63 10.60 8.59
C SER A 71 -2.50 10.35 7.62
N ILE A 72 -1.99 11.41 7.02
CA ILE A 72 -0.89 11.34 6.07
C ILE A 72 0.35 11.90 6.77
N LYS A 73 1.40 11.09 6.83
CA LYS A 73 2.64 11.51 7.50
C LYS A 73 3.66 11.96 6.47
N LYS A 74 4.28 13.10 6.75
CA LYS A 74 5.31 13.64 5.86
C LYS A 74 6.45 12.65 5.65
N GLU A 75 6.81 11.91 6.69
CA GLU A 75 7.93 10.97 6.59
C GLU A 75 7.70 9.87 5.55
N TRP A 76 6.44 9.54 5.26
CA TRP A 76 6.17 8.55 4.21
C TRP A 76 6.74 9.01 2.87
N PHE A 77 6.58 10.29 2.57
CA PHE A 77 7.05 10.85 1.30
C PHE A 77 8.56 10.97 1.27
N THR A 78 9.14 11.51 2.35
CA THR A 78 10.58 11.68 2.43
C THR A 78 11.29 10.33 2.28
N LYS A 79 10.81 9.35 3.02
CA LYS A 79 11.40 8.02 2.99
C LYS A 79 11.23 7.37 1.64
N GLN A 80 10.05 7.50 1.04
CA GLN A 80 9.75 6.86 -0.23
C GLN A 80 10.58 7.45 -1.37
N LYS A 81 10.81 8.76 -1.33
CA LYS A 81 11.69 9.40 -2.33
C LYS A 81 13.10 8.88 -2.23
N GLN A 82 13.60 8.70 -1.00
CA GLN A 82 14.94 8.18 -0.80
C GLN A 82 15.04 6.74 -1.31
N GLU A 83 14.03 5.93 -1.05
CA GLU A 83 14.02 4.55 -1.52
C GLU A 83 13.97 4.50 -3.04
N ALA A 84 13.15 5.35 -3.66
CA ALA A 84 13.08 5.40 -5.11
C ALA A 84 14.43 5.75 -5.72
N MET A 85 15.10 6.75 -5.15
CA MET A 85 16.45 7.13 -5.60
C MET A 85 17.42 5.96 -5.46
N PHE A 86 17.40 5.32 -4.32
CA PHE A 86 18.29 4.20 -4.06
C PHE A 86 18.07 3.08 -5.07
N MET A 87 16.82 2.85 -5.46
CA MET A 87 16.47 1.79 -6.38
C MET A 87 16.50 2.20 -7.84
N GLY A 88 16.93 3.43 -8.12
CA GLY A 88 17.03 3.91 -9.49
C GLY A 88 15.69 4.16 -10.15
N LYS A 89 14.66 4.43 -9.37
CA LYS A 89 13.33 4.73 -9.91
C LYS A 89 13.14 6.24 -9.99
N PRO A 90 12.67 6.75 -11.13
CA PRO A 90 12.47 8.20 -11.26
C PRO A 90 11.31 8.74 -10.45
N TYR A 91 10.34 7.90 -10.09
CA TYR A 91 9.14 8.36 -9.40
C TYR A 91 8.86 7.54 -8.15
N SER A 92 8.14 8.18 -7.22
CA SER A 92 7.65 7.51 -6.03
C SER A 92 6.20 7.92 -5.79
N ALA A 93 5.46 7.09 -5.08
CA ALA A 93 4.08 7.38 -4.73
C ALA A 93 3.75 6.70 -3.41
N VAL A 94 2.76 7.26 -2.74
CA VAL A 94 2.16 6.63 -1.57
C VAL A 94 0.73 6.32 -1.93
N VAL A 95 0.32 5.08 -1.75
CA VAL A 95 -1.02 4.62 -2.04
C VAL A 95 -1.73 4.33 -0.74
N PHE A 96 -2.96 4.79 -0.60
CA PHE A 96 -3.74 4.51 0.59
C PHE A 96 -5.17 4.15 0.22
N ASN A 97 -5.87 3.51 1.14
CA ASN A 97 -7.31 3.33 1.06
C ASN A 97 -7.90 3.51 2.44
N PHE A 98 -9.22 3.61 2.50
CA PHE A 98 -9.92 3.86 3.75
C PHE A 98 -10.40 2.58 4.43
N GLY A 99 -9.95 1.44 3.96
CA GLY A 99 -10.32 0.17 4.56
C GLY A 99 -10.24 -0.96 3.56
N PRO A 100 -10.49 -2.20 4.03
CA PRO A 100 -10.46 -3.37 3.16
C PRO A 100 -11.49 -3.24 2.04
N ASP A 101 -11.10 -3.65 0.85
CA ASP A 101 -11.95 -3.64 -0.33
C ASP A 101 -12.38 -2.25 -0.79
N GLU A 102 -11.77 -1.19 -0.27
CA GLU A 102 -12.06 0.16 -0.73
C GLU A 102 -11.05 0.59 -1.77
N GLU A 103 -11.43 1.61 -2.50
CA GLU A 103 -10.63 2.10 -3.61
C GLU A 103 -9.27 2.62 -3.16
N ASN A 104 -8.23 2.33 -3.93
CA ASN A 104 -6.91 2.89 -3.68
C ASN A 104 -6.81 4.30 -4.24
N HIS A 105 -6.13 5.17 -3.50
CA HIS A 105 -5.86 6.54 -3.91
C HIS A 105 -4.35 6.73 -3.92
N TYR A 106 -3.85 7.45 -4.91
CA TYR A 106 -2.43 7.62 -5.11
C TYR A 106 -2.03 9.05 -4.83
N ILE A 107 -1.01 9.23 -4.01
CA ILE A 107 -0.46 10.55 -3.71
C ILE A 107 0.88 10.66 -4.40
N ILE A 108 1.01 11.68 -5.25
CA ILE A 108 2.25 11.94 -5.99
C ILE A 108 2.65 13.39 -5.77
N ASP A 109 3.91 13.69 -6.05
CA ASP A 109 4.40 15.05 -5.94
C ASP A 109 3.84 15.93 -7.04
N GLU A 110 3.80 17.21 -6.77
CA GLU A 110 3.28 18.19 -7.72
C GLU A 110 4.01 18.13 -9.05
N TYR A 111 5.33 17.98 -9.01
CA TYR A 111 6.08 18.00 -10.27
C TYR A 111 5.65 16.85 -11.20
N LEU A 112 5.35 15.70 -10.63
CA LEU A 112 4.88 14.57 -11.42
C LEU A 112 3.47 14.81 -11.93
N PHE A 113 2.59 15.34 -11.07
CA PHE A 113 1.24 15.67 -11.49
C PHE A 113 1.23 16.61 -12.68
N LEU A 114 2.13 17.59 -12.66
CA LEU A 114 2.18 18.59 -13.73
C LEU A 114 2.73 18.03 -15.03
N GLU A 115 3.40 16.88 -14.99
CA GLU A 115 3.90 16.21 -16.19
C GLU A 115 2.86 15.32 -16.86
N LEU A 116 1.74 15.07 -16.20
CA LEU A 116 0.74 14.15 -16.73
C LEU A 116 -0.17 14.79 -17.77
#